data_cffda4746dabfba4e41b06990e75bfa6
#
_entry.id   cffda4746dabfba4e41b06990e75bfa6
#
_cell.length_a   1.000
_cell.length_b   1.000
_cell.length_c   1.000
_cell.angle_alpha   90.00
_cell.angle_beta   90.00
_cell.angle_gamma   90.00
#
_symmetry.space_group_name_H-M   'P 1'
#
loop_
_entity.id
_entity.type
_entity.pdbx_description
1 polymer ?
#
loop_
_entity_poly.entity_id
_entity_poly.type
_entity_poly.pdbx_seq_one_letter_code
_entity_poly.pdbx_strand_id
1 'polypeptide(L)'
;MNFCWITLNVSDMEKSLKFYHEIIGLKIAEQFKVGEESEIVMLGEKDGTKVELIYNKKQNIPARAEKLSIGFEVPSLDEAMSLMKNNDISIKRGPISPVPSIKFFFVDDPDGIEVQIVQNN
;
A
#
# COMPACT_ATOMS: atom_id res chain seq x y z
N MET A 1 -20.65 -10.67 -8.33
CA MET A 1 -19.86 -10.36 -7.12
C MET A 1 -18.60 -9.63 -7.53
N ASN A 2 -18.33 -8.47 -6.95
CA ASN A 2 -17.18 -7.64 -7.29
C ASN A 2 -16.28 -7.47 -6.07
N PHE A 3 -14.98 -7.50 -6.28
CA PHE A 3 -14.01 -7.18 -5.24
C PHE A 3 -14.00 -5.66 -5.03
N CYS A 4 -14.47 -5.18 -3.87
CA CYS A 4 -14.66 -3.76 -3.61
C CYS A 4 -13.46 -3.07 -2.96
N TRP A 5 -12.92 -3.67 -1.89
CA TRP A 5 -11.77 -3.10 -1.21
C TRP A 5 -11.07 -4.11 -0.32
N ILE A 6 -9.84 -3.77 0.05
CA ILE A 6 -9.10 -4.41 1.14
C ILE A 6 -8.99 -3.41 2.28
N THR A 7 -9.17 -3.86 3.51
CA THR A 7 -9.08 -3.02 4.69
C THR A 7 -7.77 -3.27 5.43
N LEU A 8 -7.06 -2.18 5.70
CA LEU A 8 -5.84 -2.20 6.50
C LEU A 8 -6.07 -1.38 7.76
N ASN A 9 -5.89 -2.01 8.92
CA ASN A 9 -5.91 -1.30 10.18
C ASN A 9 -4.50 -0.76 10.40
N VAL A 10 -4.38 0.56 10.47
CA VAL A 10 -3.09 1.25 10.50
C VAL A 10 -2.77 1.83 11.87
N SER A 11 -1.50 1.84 12.23
CA SER A 11 -1.05 2.38 13.51
C SER A 11 -0.87 3.89 13.49
N ASP A 12 -0.67 4.47 12.30
CA ASP A 12 -0.42 5.90 12.12
C ASP A 12 -0.96 6.30 10.75
N MET A 13 -2.08 7.02 10.72
CA MET A 13 -2.73 7.40 9.46
C MET A 13 -1.84 8.30 8.60
N GLU A 14 -1.10 9.23 9.20
CA GLU A 14 -0.22 10.12 8.46
C GLU A 14 0.88 9.36 7.72
N LYS A 15 1.53 8.42 8.39
CA LYS A 15 2.57 7.58 7.76
C LYS A 15 2.00 6.69 6.67
N SER A 16 0.83 6.12 6.90
CA SER A 16 0.19 5.24 5.90
C SER A 16 -0.30 6.02 4.69
N LEU A 17 -0.82 7.23 4.88
CA LEU A 17 -1.19 8.12 3.77
C LEU A 17 0.05 8.57 2.99
N LYS A 18 1.15 8.86 3.65
CA LYS A 18 2.39 9.17 2.94
C LYS A 18 2.81 8.01 2.04
N PHE A 19 2.74 6.79 2.55
CA PHE A 19 3.11 5.61 1.78
C PHE A 19 2.13 5.36 0.61
N TYR A 20 0.86 5.18 0.90
CA TYR A 20 -0.11 4.76 -0.13
C TYR A 20 -0.58 5.89 -1.04
N HIS A 21 -0.78 7.08 -0.50
CA HIS A 21 -1.26 8.22 -1.28
C HIS A 21 -0.13 8.97 -1.97
N GLU A 22 0.91 9.35 -1.23
CA GLU A 22 1.98 10.18 -1.80
C GLU A 22 3.00 9.37 -2.60
N ILE A 23 3.48 8.26 -2.07
CA ILE A 23 4.55 7.47 -2.70
C ILE A 23 3.99 6.51 -3.76
N ILE A 24 3.05 5.64 -3.37
CA ILE A 24 2.39 4.71 -4.30
C ILE A 24 1.53 5.49 -5.31
N GLY A 25 0.91 6.58 -4.87
CA GLY A 25 0.16 7.47 -5.75
C GLY A 25 -1.33 7.18 -5.84
N LEU A 26 -1.91 6.46 -4.89
CA LEU A 26 -3.35 6.22 -4.88
C LEU A 26 -4.10 7.50 -4.56
N LYS A 27 -5.16 7.78 -5.29
CA LYS A 27 -6.02 8.94 -5.03
C LYS A 27 -6.85 8.74 -3.78
N ILE A 28 -7.11 9.82 -3.05
CA ILE A 28 -8.06 9.80 -1.95
C ILE A 28 -9.46 9.90 -2.54
N ALA A 29 -10.25 8.82 -2.43
CA ALA A 29 -11.64 8.80 -2.90
C ALA A 29 -12.59 9.35 -1.85
N GLU A 30 -12.40 8.97 -0.59
CA GLU A 30 -13.21 9.45 0.53
C GLU A 30 -12.35 9.52 1.79
N GLN A 31 -12.72 10.44 2.67
CA GLN A 31 -12.05 10.59 3.96
C GLN A 31 -13.08 11.08 4.98
N PHE A 32 -13.24 10.35 6.08
CA PHE A 32 -14.22 10.69 7.09
C PHE A 32 -13.85 10.14 8.46
N LYS A 33 -14.47 10.72 9.49
CA LYS A 33 -14.30 10.26 10.86
C LYS A 33 -15.53 9.50 11.34
N VAL A 34 -15.30 8.46 12.15
CA VAL A 34 -16.36 7.69 12.80
C VAL A 34 -16.19 7.90 14.30
N GLY A 35 -17.05 8.75 14.88
CA GLY A 35 -16.90 9.17 16.26
C GLY A 35 -15.64 10.02 16.46
N GLU A 36 -15.12 10.05 17.67
CA GLU A 36 -13.91 10.80 18.01
C GLU A 36 -12.63 9.96 17.92
N GLU A 37 -12.76 8.65 17.74
CA GLU A 37 -11.66 7.71 17.90
C GLU A 37 -11.18 7.10 16.60
N SER A 38 -12.01 7.10 15.56
CA SER A 38 -11.71 6.43 14.32
C SER A 38 -11.68 7.38 13.13
N GLU A 39 -10.76 7.10 12.22
CA GLU A 39 -10.64 7.80 10.94
C GLU A 39 -10.53 6.76 9.84
N ILE A 40 -11.24 6.99 8.74
CA ILE A 40 -11.26 6.09 7.59
C ILE A 40 -10.88 6.89 6.35
N VAL A 41 -9.96 6.34 5.55
CA VAL A 41 -9.58 6.91 4.26
C VAL A 41 -9.70 5.80 3.21
N MET A 42 -10.47 6.07 2.16
CA MET A 42 -10.62 5.17 1.01
C MET A 42 -9.71 5.66 -0.10
N LEU A 43 -8.80 4.83 -0.55
CA LEU A 43 -7.82 5.17 -1.58
C LEU A 43 -8.06 4.37 -2.85
N GLY A 44 -8.04 5.04 -3.99
CA GLY A 44 -8.24 4.44 -5.30
C GLY A 44 -9.16 5.29 -6.18
N GLU A 45 -9.44 4.78 -7.38
CA GLU A 45 -10.38 5.43 -8.29
C GLU A 45 -11.82 5.26 -7.78
N LYS A 46 -12.67 6.24 -8.09
CA LYS A 46 -14.07 6.26 -7.62
C LYS A 46 -14.81 4.94 -7.89
N ASP A 47 -14.63 4.39 -9.08
CA ASP A 47 -15.33 3.18 -9.51
C ASP A 47 -14.44 1.93 -9.44
N GLY A 48 -13.23 2.05 -8.92
CA GLY A 48 -12.28 0.95 -8.82
C GLY A 48 -12.22 0.31 -7.45
N THR A 49 -11.48 -0.79 -7.39
CA THR A 49 -11.15 -1.45 -6.14
C THR A 49 -10.27 -0.54 -5.28
N LYS A 50 -10.55 -0.48 -3.99
CA LYS A 50 -9.91 0.48 -3.09
C LYS A 50 -9.10 -0.17 -2.00
N VAL A 51 -8.16 0.60 -1.46
CA VAL A 51 -7.51 0.29 -0.19
C VAL A 51 -8.17 1.18 0.85
N GLU A 52 -8.79 0.55 1.85
CA GLU A 52 -9.39 1.24 2.97
C GLU A 52 -8.40 1.27 4.13
N LEU A 53 -8.04 2.45 4.60
CA LEU A 53 -7.21 2.61 5.77
C LEU A 53 -8.10 2.98 6.95
N ILE A 54 -8.00 2.23 8.05
CA ILE A 54 -8.74 2.52 9.28
C ILE A 54 -7.74 2.74 10.39
N TYR A 55 -7.81 3.92 11.01
CA TYR A 55 -7.08 4.23 12.22
C TYR A 55 -8.06 4.37 13.38
N ASN A 56 -7.78 3.68 14.48
CA ASN A 56 -8.53 3.80 15.71
C ASN A 56 -7.52 3.98 16.85
N LYS A 57 -7.57 5.12 17.52
CA LYS A 57 -6.58 5.47 18.54
C LYS A 57 -6.54 4.52 19.74
N LYS A 58 -7.59 3.72 19.93
CA LYS A 58 -7.65 2.72 21.02
C LYS A 58 -7.22 1.32 20.59
N GLN A 59 -7.04 1.10 19.28
CA GLN A 59 -6.68 -0.21 18.79
C GLN A 59 -5.17 -0.44 18.82
N ASN A 60 -4.76 -1.58 19.33
CA ASN A 60 -3.36 -2.00 19.28
C ASN A 60 -3.16 -2.84 18.02
N ILE A 61 -2.33 -2.35 17.10
CA ILE A 61 -2.08 -3.01 15.82
C ILE A 61 -0.86 -3.91 15.95
N PRO A 62 -0.94 -5.20 15.57
CA PRO A 62 0.23 -6.07 15.52
C PRO A 62 1.30 -5.48 14.60
N ALA A 63 2.56 -5.67 14.96
CA ALA A 63 3.68 -5.10 14.22
C ALA A 63 3.84 -5.66 12.80
N ARG A 64 3.11 -6.73 12.45
CA ARG A 64 3.29 -7.40 11.17
C ARG A 64 2.09 -8.27 10.82
N ALA A 65 1.63 -8.19 9.58
CA ALA A 65 0.67 -9.14 9.02
C ALA A 65 1.41 -10.13 8.12
N GLU A 66 1.33 -11.40 8.46
CA GLU A 66 1.88 -12.48 7.65
C GLU A 66 0.83 -12.99 6.67
N LYS A 67 1.26 -13.63 5.59
CA LYS A 67 0.41 -14.26 4.59
C LYS A 67 -0.50 -13.28 3.82
N LEU A 68 -0.13 -12.01 3.79
CA LEU A 68 -0.82 -11.01 3.01
C LEU A 68 0.20 -10.22 2.20
N SER A 69 -0.11 -9.99 0.93
CA SER A 69 0.69 -9.14 0.06
C SER A 69 -0.25 -8.38 -0.87
N ILE A 70 0.04 -7.10 -1.08
CA ILE A 70 -0.75 -6.25 -1.96
C ILE A 70 0.13 -5.87 -3.15
N GLY A 71 -0.39 -6.10 -4.38
CA GLY A 71 0.36 -5.82 -5.60
C GLY A 71 -0.08 -4.53 -6.28
N PHE A 72 0.91 -3.74 -6.72
CA PHE A 72 0.69 -2.54 -7.54
C PHE A 72 1.51 -2.64 -8.81
N GLU A 73 0.84 -2.43 -9.95
CA GLU A 73 1.51 -2.43 -11.23
C GLU A 73 2.08 -1.06 -11.55
N VAL A 74 3.30 -1.04 -12.05
CA VAL A 74 3.99 0.20 -12.46
C VAL A 74 4.49 0.06 -13.91
N PRO A 75 4.58 1.18 -14.64
CA PRO A 75 5.11 1.14 -16.01
C PRO A 75 6.62 0.92 -16.06
N SER A 76 7.36 1.31 -15.03
CA SER A 76 8.82 1.16 -14.96
C SER A 76 9.25 0.71 -13.57
N LEU A 77 9.82 -0.49 -13.49
CA LEU A 77 10.33 -1.01 -12.22
C LEU A 77 11.55 -0.22 -11.75
N ASP A 78 12.42 0.20 -12.68
CA ASP A 78 13.62 0.96 -12.35
C ASP A 78 13.26 2.32 -11.73
N GLU A 79 12.25 3.00 -12.27
CA GLU A 79 11.75 4.26 -11.69
C GLU A 79 11.13 4.04 -10.32
N ALA A 80 10.39 2.95 -10.15
CA ALA A 80 9.79 2.60 -8.87
C ALA A 80 10.87 2.30 -7.82
N MET A 81 11.93 1.59 -8.20
CA MET A 81 13.06 1.32 -7.29
C MET A 81 13.74 2.61 -6.85
N SER A 82 13.95 3.54 -7.79
CA SER A 82 14.52 4.86 -7.46
C SER A 82 13.61 5.66 -6.53
N LEU A 83 12.31 5.60 -6.76
CA LEU A 83 11.31 6.26 -5.90
C LEU A 83 11.38 5.72 -4.46
N MET A 84 11.48 4.41 -4.29
CA MET A 84 11.62 3.81 -2.98
C MET A 84 12.89 4.27 -2.28
N LYS A 85 14.02 4.25 -3.00
CA LYS A 85 15.30 4.70 -2.46
C LYS A 85 15.25 6.18 -2.03
N ASN A 86 14.63 7.03 -2.84
CA ASN A 86 14.52 8.46 -2.54
C ASN A 86 13.62 8.75 -1.32
N ASN A 87 12.80 7.79 -0.93
CA ASN A 87 11.92 7.90 0.24
C ASN A 87 12.40 7.03 1.41
N ASP A 88 13.65 6.58 1.36
CA ASP A 88 14.26 5.75 2.42
C ASP A 88 13.51 4.44 2.68
N ILE A 89 12.91 3.87 1.65
CA ILE A 89 12.24 2.58 1.72
C ILE A 89 13.19 1.52 1.15
N SER A 90 13.56 0.57 1.99
CA SER A 90 14.43 -0.53 1.60
C SER A 90 13.67 -1.59 0.81
N ILE A 91 14.31 -2.14 -0.21
CA ILE A 91 13.77 -3.29 -0.93
C ILE A 91 13.93 -4.51 -0.06
N LYS A 92 12.82 -5.17 0.25
CA LYS A 92 12.79 -6.36 1.08
C LYS A 92 13.32 -7.59 0.35
N ARG A 93 12.91 -7.77 -0.88
CA ARG A 93 13.39 -8.82 -1.80
C ARG A 93 13.18 -8.40 -3.24
N GLY A 94 14.05 -8.93 -4.10
CA GLY A 94 14.05 -8.63 -5.53
C GLY A 94 15.10 -7.60 -5.92
N PRO A 95 15.11 -7.18 -7.19
CA PRO A 95 14.13 -7.53 -8.22
C PRO A 95 14.22 -9.01 -8.66
N ILE A 96 13.07 -9.57 -8.99
CA ILE A 96 12.90 -10.96 -9.39
C ILE A 96 12.18 -10.99 -10.74
N SER A 97 12.66 -11.82 -11.66
CA SER A 97 12.02 -12.00 -12.96
C SER A 97 11.88 -13.50 -13.21
N PRO A 98 10.76 -14.13 -12.79
CA PRO A 98 10.59 -15.57 -12.99
C PRO A 98 10.41 -15.95 -14.46
N VAL A 99 9.88 -15.03 -15.27
CA VAL A 99 9.77 -15.14 -16.73
C VAL A 99 10.08 -13.78 -17.34
N PRO A 100 10.48 -13.71 -18.64
CA PRO A 100 10.88 -12.43 -19.24
C PRO A 100 9.82 -11.34 -19.24
N SER A 101 8.53 -11.71 -19.18
CA SER A 101 7.42 -10.77 -19.27
C SER A 101 7.05 -10.09 -17.95
N ILE A 102 7.64 -10.50 -16.83
CA ILE A 102 7.29 -9.95 -15.53
C ILE A 102 8.52 -9.73 -14.66
N LYS A 103 8.57 -8.57 -13.99
CA LYS A 103 9.60 -8.26 -12.99
C LYS A 103 8.92 -7.62 -11.80
N PHE A 104 9.41 -7.92 -10.61
CA PHE A 104 8.83 -7.32 -9.40
C PHE A 104 9.84 -7.27 -8.25
N PHE A 105 9.53 -6.43 -7.27
CA PHE A 105 10.22 -6.41 -5.98
C PHE A 105 9.19 -6.22 -4.87
N PHE A 106 9.64 -6.41 -3.64
CA PHE A 106 8.79 -6.27 -2.46
C PHE A 106 9.37 -5.25 -1.50
N VAL A 107 8.48 -4.47 -0.90
CA VAL A 107 8.78 -3.55 0.21
C VAL A 107 7.75 -3.78 1.31
N ASP A 108 8.02 -3.29 2.51
CA ASP A 108 7.03 -3.28 3.58
C ASP A 108 6.41 -1.89 3.68
N ASP A 109 5.11 -1.84 3.96
CA ASP A 109 4.45 -0.58 4.31
C ASP A 109 4.83 -0.17 5.75
N PRO A 110 4.37 0.98 6.26
CA PRO A 110 4.73 1.41 7.62
C PRO A 110 4.34 0.45 8.74
N ASP A 111 3.35 -0.41 8.51
CA ASP A 111 2.89 -1.39 9.50
C ASP A 111 3.38 -2.81 9.24
N GLY A 112 4.30 -2.98 8.29
CA GLY A 112 4.87 -4.28 7.96
C GLY A 112 4.03 -5.14 7.02
N ILE A 113 3.04 -4.55 6.34
CA ILE A 113 2.31 -5.22 5.27
C ILE A 113 3.21 -5.31 4.05
N GLU A 114 3.34 -6.49 3.48
CA GLU A 114 4.16 -6.69 2.29
C GLU A 114 3.47 -6.12 1.05
N VAL A 115 4.20 -5.30 0.32
CA VAL A 115 3.73 -4.66 -0.91
C VAL A 115 4.62 -5.08 -2.06
N GLN A 116 4.01 -5.64 -3.11
CA GLN A 116 4.68 -6.05 -4.34
C GLN A 116 4.53 -4.96 -5.39
N ILE A 117 5.64 -4.53 -5.95
CA ILE A 117 5.65 -3.58 -7.08
C ILE A 117 6.04 -4.38 -8.32
N VAL A 118 5.17 -4.37 -9.33
CA VAL A 118 5.31 -5.26 -10.48
C VAL A 118 5.24 -4.50 -11.80
N GLN A 119 6.14 -4.86 -12.71
CA GLN A 119 6.11 -4.41 -14.10
C GLN A 119 5.78 -5.62 -14.98
N ASN A 120 4.71 -5.48 -15.74
CA ASN A 120 4.32 -6.45 -16.79
C ASN A 120 4.71 -5.88 -18.15
N ASN A 121 5.37 -6.70 -18.94
CA ASN A 121 5.80 -6.31 -20.29
C ASN A 121 4.82 -6.84 -21.35
#